data_e9d992ebc2fa65c1489a7aadbb807cb0
#
_entry.id   e9d992ebc2fa65c1489a7aadbb807cb0
#
_cell.length_a   1.000
_cell.length_b   1.000
_cell.length_c   1.000
_cell.angle_alpha   90.00
_cell.angle_beta   90.00
_cell.angle_gamma   90.00
#
_symmetry.space_group_name_H-M   'P 1'
#
loop_
_entity.id
_entity.type
_entity.pdbx_description
1 polymer ?
#
loop_
_entity_poly.entity_id
_entity_poly.type
_entity_poly.pdbx_seq_one_letter_code
_entity_poly.pdbx_strand_id
1 'polypeptide(L)'
;MDAFLLSTLAVTLAEIGDKTQLLALMLAVRYRRPWPIVAGILVATLVNHTLAAAIGTWVRAVVDPDVLRFLVAACFFGVAVWTLIPDKLDEDEVKPPIGRFGVFGVTAIAFFLAEMGDKTQIATAVLGARYEPLWAVVAGTTLGMLIADVPAVFAGHLAADRIPLKAVRIAAAVLFAGLGIWILVRG
;
A
#
# COMPACT_ATOMS: atom_id res chain seq x y z
N MET A 1 1.33 7.24 19.36
CA MET A 1 0.32 6.99 18.32
C MET A 1 0.32 5.50 18.06
N ASP A 2 -0.83 4.88 17.95
CA ASP A 2 -0.95 3.45 17.72
C ASP A 2 -0.41 3.08 16.33
N ALA A 3 0.58 2.18 16.28
CA ALA A 3 1.21 1.73 15.04
C ALA A 3 0.19 1.18 14.04
N PHE A 4 -0.81 0.45 14.52
CA PHE A 4 -1.87 -0.12 13.70
C PHE A 4 -2.72 0.98 13.04
N LEU A 5 -3.24 1.93 13.82
CA LEU A 5 -4.11 2.99 13.30
C LEU A 5 -3.38 3.91 12.33
N LEU A 6 -2.13 4.27 12.66
CA LEU A 6 -1.32 5.10 11.78
C LEU A 6 -1.03 4.41 10.46
N SER A 7 -0.62 3.13 10.51
CA SER A 7 -0.32 2.34 9.32
C SER A 7 -1.57 2.15 8.44
N THR A 8 -2.73 1.91 9.07
CA THR A 8 -4.01 1.82 8.36
C THR A 8 -4.33 3.12 7.62
N LEU A 9 -4.27 4.25 8.32
CA LEU A 9 -4.58 5.55 7.73
C LEU A 9 -3.61 5.90 6.60
N ALA A 10 -2.30 5.71 6.83
CA ALA A 10 -1.26 6.05 5.87
C ALA A 10 -1.43 5.27 4.55
N VAL A 11 -1.62 3.95 4.64
CA VAL A 11 -1.78 3.11 3.44
C VAL A 11 -3.15 3.34 2.80
N THR A 12 -4.23 3.46 3.57
CA THR A 12 -5.56 3.79 2.98
C THR A 12 -5.51 5.04 2.12
N LEU A 13 -4.90 6.11 2.63
CA LEU A 13 -4.80 7.38 1.88
C LEU A 13 -3.87 7.27 0.67
N ALA A 14 -2.79 6.48 0.76
CA ALA A 14 -1.85 6.28 -0.34
C ALA A 14 -2.46 5.46 -1.48
N GLU A 15 -3.32 4.49 -1.14
CA GLU A 15 -3.94 3.55 -2.09
C GLU A 15 -5.16 4.09 -2.83
N ILE A 16 -5.91 5.02 -2.24
CA ILE A 16 -7.10 5.56 -2.91
C ILE A 16 -6.69 6.28 -4.21
N GLY A 17 -7.13 5.74 -5.34
CA GLY A 17 -6.78 6.22 -6.68
C GLY A 17 -5.43 5.74 -7.19
N ASP A 18 -4.89 4.69 -6.60
CA ASP A 18 -3.67 4.05 -7.06
C ASP A 18 -3.91 3.01 -8.17
N LYS A 19 -2.82 2.53 -8.78
CA LYS A 19 -2.86 1.50 -9.84
C LYS A 19 -3.51 0.20 -9.37
N THR A 20 -3.32 -0.20 -8.12
CA THR A 20 -3.90 -1.41 -7.53
C THR A 20 -5.40 -1.33 -7.38
N GLN A 21 -5.96 -0.17 -7.04
CA GLN A 21 -7.41 0.03 -7.05
C GLN A 21 -8.00 -0.13 -8.46
N LEU A 22 -7.31 0.37 -9.51
CA LEU A 22 -7.71 0.16 -10.90
C LEU A 22 -7.58 -1.32 -11.29
N LEU A 23 -6.51 -2.00 -10.87
CA LEU A 23 -6.34 -3.44 -11.08
C LEU A 23 -7.46 -4.25 -10.43
N ALA A 24 -7.82 -3.93 -9.18
CA ALA A 24 -8.95 -4.54 -8.46
C ALA A 24 -10.26 -4.42 -9.25
N LEU A 25 -10.54 -3.21 -9.75
CA LEU A 25 -11.70 -2.93 -10.58
C LEU A 25 -11.69 -3.75 -11.88
N MET A 26 -10.57 -3.79 -12.60
CA MET A 26 -10.44 -4.54 -13.85
C MET A 26 -10.66 -6.04 -13.64
N LEU A 27 -10.08 -6.61 -12.58
CA LEU A 27 -10.27 -8.02 -12.22
C LEU A 27 -11.73 -8.30 -11.85
N ALA A 28 -12.38 -7.39 -11.12
CA ALA A 28 -13.78 -7.52 -10.74
C ALA A 28 -14.72 -7.53 -11.97
N VAL A 29 -14.51 -6.61 -12.91
CA VAL A 29 -15.27 -6.54 -14.17
C VAL A 29 -15.05 -7.79 -15.02
N ARG A 30 -13.80 -8.25 -15.12
CA ARG A 30 -13.41 -9.39 -15.95
C ARG A 30 -13.92 -10.72 -15.42
N TYR A 31 -13.75 -10.98 -14.11
CA TYR A 31 -14.03 -12.31 -13.54
C TYR A 31 -15.39 -12.41 -12.86
N ARG A 32 -15.98 -11.29 -12.43
CA ARG A 32 -17.27 -11.23 -11.73
C ARG A 32 -17.37 -12.17 -10.52
N ARG A 33 -16.24 -12.38 -9.85
CA ARG A 33 -16.11 -13.23 -8.65
C ARG A 33 -15.40 -12.46 -7.54
N PRO A 34 -16.12 -11.62 -6.77
CA PRO A 34 -15.51 -10.70 -5.81
C PRO A 34 -14.72 -11.41 -4.71
N TRP A 35 -15.24 -12.47 -4.13
CA TRP A 35 -14.60 -13.13 -2.98
C TRP A 35 -13.21 -13.74 -3.29
N PRO A 36 -13.01 -14.50 -4.39
CA PRO A 36 -11.67 -14.94 -4.76
C PRO A 36 -10.70 -13.78 -5.05
N ILE A 37 -11.20 -12.65 -5.57
CA ILE A 37 -10.40 -11.46 -5.81
C ILE A 37 -9.96 -10.86 -4.48
N VAL A 38 -10.90 -10.61 -3.55
CA VAL A 38 -10.58 -10.07 -2.21
C VAL A 38 -9.59 -10.98 -1.46
N ALA A 39 -9.79 -12.29 -1.52
CA ALA A 39 -8.85 -13.24 -0.91
C ALA A 39 -7.46 -13.18 -1.55
N GLY A 40 -7.38 -13.01 -2.87
CA GLY A 40 -6.12 -12.84 -3.60
C GLY A 40 -5.40 -11.55 -3.21
N ILE A 41 -6.12 -10.43 -3.12
CA ILE A 41 -5.60 -9.15 -2.63
C ILE A 41 -5.06 -9.31 -1.22
N LEU A 42 -5.85 -9.87 -0.30
CA LEU A 42 -5.46 -10.08 1.09
C LEU A 42 -4.14 -10.87 1.20
N VAL A 43 -4.02 -12.00 0.49
CA VAL A 43 -2.82 -12.84 0.58
C VAL A 43 -1.61 -12.15 -0.04
N ALA A 44 -1.76 -11.52 -1.22
CA ALA A 44 -0.69 -10.77 -1.86
C ALA A 44 -0.16 -9.66 -0.96
N THR A 45 -1.08 -8.87 -0.39
CA THR A 45 -0.75 -7.76 0.50
C THR A 45 -0.09 -8.23 1.79
N LEU A 46 -0.63 -9.27 2.44
CA LEU A 46 -0.01 -9.84 3.65
C LEU A 46 1.44 -10.26 3.41
N VAL A 47 1.70 -10.96 2.30
CA VAL A 47 3.07 -11.39 1.96
C VAL A 47 3.96 -10.18 1.69
N ASN A 48 3.52 -9.27 0.84
CA ASN A 48 4.28 -8.08 0.43
C ASN A 48 4.60 -7.18 1.62
N HIS A 49 3.59 -6.84 2.43
CA HIS A 49 3.75 -5.96 3.59
C HIS A 49 4.54 -6.62 4.72
N THR A 50 4.42 -7.94 4.90
CA THR A 50 5.26 -8.66 5.86
C THR A 50 6.74 -8.59 5.46
N LEU A 51 7.05 -8.85 4.19
CA LEU A 51 8.41 -8.75 3.68
C LEU A 51 8.96 -7.32 3.81
N ALA A 52 8.19 -6.34 3.40
CA ALA A 52 8.59 -4.93 3.48
C ALA A 52 8.84 -4.49 4.93
N ALA A 53 7.91 -4.76 5.83
CA ALA A 53 8.02 -4.40 7.24
C ALA A 53 9.17 -5.16 7.93
N ALA A 54 9.41 -6.42 7.57
CA ALA A 54 10.56 -7.21 8.07
C ALA A 54 11.89 -6.60 7.61
N ILE A 55 12.00 -6.18 6.35
CA ILE A 55 13.17 -5.43 5.86
C ILE A 55 13.37 -4.16 6.67
N GLY A 56 12.31 -3.38 6.91
CA GLY A 56 12.37 -2.18 7.73
C GLY A 56 12.88 -2.45 9.15
N THR A 57 12.35 -3.50 9.79
CA THR A 57 12.79 -3.93 11.12
C THR A 57 14.26 -4.37 11.12
N TRP A 58 14.69 -5.08 10.09
CA TRP A 58 16.10 -5.47 9.93
C TRP A 58 17.00 -4.25 9.76
N VAL A 59 16.62 -3.28 8.92
CA VAL A 59 17.35 -2.02 8.74
C VAL A 59 17.52 -1.30 10.09
N ARG A 60 16.45 -1.23 10.88
CA ARG A 60 16.50 -0.66 12.24
C ARG A 60 17.51 -1.38 13.16
N ALA A 61 17.68 -2.68 13.01
CA ALA A 61 18.58 -3.45 13.84
C ALA A 61 20.07 -3.25 13.50
N VAL A 62 20.38 -2.83 12.25
CA VAL A 62 21.77 -2.74 11.75
C VAL A 62 22.25 -1.30 11.52
N VAL A 63 21.33 -0.34 11.44
CA VAL A 63 21.66 1.06 11.18
C VAL A 63 21.68 1.85 12.49
N ASP A 64 22.65 2.76 12.61
CA ASP A 64 22.74 3.67 13.75
C ASP A 64 21.44 4.47 13.91
N PRO A 65 20.93 4.66 15.16
CA PRO A 65 19.66 5.33 15.41
C PRO A 65 19.57 6.75 14.83
N ASP A 66 20.65 7.52 14.89
CA ASP A 66 20.67 8.88 14.35
C ASP A 66 20.59 8.86 12.82
N VAL A 67 21.35 7.98 12.18
CA VAL A 67 21.31 7.78 10.71
C VAL A 67 19.92 7.26 10.31
N LEU A 68 19.37 6.29 11.03
CA LEU A 68 18.05 5.73 10.77
C LEU A 68 16.96 6.82 10.81
N ARG A 69 17.02 7.72 11.79
CA ARG A 69 16.08 8.83 11.91
C ARG A 69 16.04 9.69 10.65
N PHE A 70 17.20 10.09 10.13
CA PHE A 70 17.29 10.88 8.90
C PHE A 70 16.85 10.07 7.67
N LEU A 71 17.23 8.80 7.59
CA LEU A 71 16.83 7.91 6.51
C LEU A 71 15.30 7.75 6.44
N VAL A 72 14.68 7.44 7.57
CA VAL A 72 13.22 7.26 7.68
C VAL A 72 12.49 8.56 7.31
N ALA A 73 12.96 9.71 7.79
CA ALA A 73 12.36 11.00 7.44
C ALA A 73 12.50 11.31 5.95
N ALA A 74 13.67 11.07 5.36
CA ALA A 74 13.91 11.25 3.92
C ALA A 74 13.00 10.35 3.08
N CYS A 75 12.82 9.08 3.48
CA CYS A 75 11.91 8.15 2.82
C CYS A 75 10.46 8.65 2.89
N PHE A 76 10.00 9.14 4.05
CA PHE A 76 8.64 9.71 4.17
C PHE A 76 8.45 10.94 3.27
N PHE A 77 9.44 11.82 3.16
CA PHE A 77 9.37 12.94 2.20
C PHE A 77 9.37 12.45 0.75
N GLY A 78 10.16 11.43 0.43
CA GLY A 78 10.16 10.81 -0.90
C GLY A 78 8.78 10.23 -1.25
N VAL A 79 8.18 9.47 -0.34
CA VAL A 79 6.82 8.91 -0.52
C VAL A 79 5.79 10.04 -0.62
N ALA A 80 5.91 11.12 0.18
CA ALA A 80 5.01 12.28 0.09
C ALA A 80 5.02 12.91 -1.31
N VAL A 81 6.20 13.13 -1.87
CA VAL A 81 6.34 13.67 -3.23
C VAL A 81 5.81 12.68 -4.27
N TRP A 82 6.14 11.41 -4.15
CA TRP A 82 5.68 10.37 -5.08
C TRP A 82 4.15 10.24 -5.10
N THR A 83 3.51 10.30 -3.94
CA THR A 83 2.04 10.23 -3.83
C THR A 83 1.31 11.35 -4.58
N LEU A 84 1.96 12.48 -4.84
CA LEU A 84 1.39 13.56 -5.67
C LEU A 84 1.37 13.24 -7.17
N ILE A 85 2.19 12.29 -7.61
CA ILE A 85 2.27 11.87 -9.01
C ILE A 85 1.15 10.87 -9.29
N PRO A 86 0.30 11.10 -10.31
CA PRO A 86 -0.72 10.14 -10.69
C PRO A 86 -0.12 8.83 -11.20
N ASP A 87 -0.51 7.71 -10.61
CA ASP A 87 -0.13 6.40 -11.11
C ASP A 87 -0.92 6.04 -12.37
N LYS A 88 -0.29 5.27 -13.27
CA LYS A 88 -0.90 4.72 -14.48
C LYS A 88 -0.74 3.21 -14.45
N LEU A 89 -1.79 2.50 -14.86
CA LEU A 89 -1.68 1.07 -15.15
C LEU A 89 -1.11 0.91 -16.56
N ASP A 90 -0.04 0.14 -16.67
CA ASP A 90 0.38 -0.38 -17.95
C ASP A 90 -0.51 -1.55 -18.33
N GLU A 91 -1.06 -1.54 -19.56
CA GLU A 91 -1.96 -2.60 -20.05
C GLU A 91 -1.31 -4.00 -20.04
N ASP A 92 0.02 -4.05 -20.06
CA ASP A 92 0.79 -5.29 -20.01
C ASP A 92 0.87 -5.89 -18.59
N GLU A 93 0.74 -5.10 -17.53
CA GLU A 93 0.66 -5.59 -16.14
C GLU A 93 -0.63 -6.40 -15.89
N VAL A 94 -1.64 -6.26 -16.74
CA VAL A 94 -2.98 -6.83 -16.57
C VAL A 94 -3.18 -8.15 -17.32
N LYS A 95 -2.17 -8.72 -17.94
CA LYS A 95 -2.24 -10.01 -18.65
C LYS A 95 -1.75 -11.19 -17.79
N PRO A 96 -2.40 -11.50 -16.66
CA PRO A 96 -2.03 -12.72 -15.95
C PRO A 96 -2.45 -13.93 -16.79
N PRO A 97 -1.61 -14.95 -16.89
CA PRO A 97 -1.94 -16.17 -17.60
C PRO A 97 -3.18 -16.81 -16.97
N ILE A 98 -4.24 -16.93 -17.75
CA ILE A 98 -5.44 -17.68 -17.37
C ILE A 98 -5.05 -19.16 -17.38
N GLY A 99 -4.43 -19.62 -16.33
CA GLY A 99 -3.94 -20.98 -16.15
C GLY A 99 -4.52 -21.62 -14.89
N ARG A 100 -3.91 -22.69 -14.46
CA ARG A 100 -4.25 -23.60 -13.34
C ARG A 100 -4.64 -22.95 -11.99
N PHE A 101 -4.44 -21.65 -11.79
CA PHE A 101 -4.55 -21.01 -10.48
C PHE A 101 -5.93 -20.40 -10.15
N GLY A 102 -6.85 -20.37 -11.12
CA GLY A 102 -8.16 -19.75 -10.92
C GLY A 102 -8.07 -18.23 -10.62
N VAL A 103 -9.22 -17.60 -10.34
CA VAL A 103 -9.32 -16.15 -10.09
C VAL A 103 -8.50 -15.71 -8.89
N PHE A 104 -8.47 -16.51 -7.81
CA PHE A 104 -7.67 -16.23 -6.62
C PHE A 104 -6.17 -16.14 -6.94
N GLY A 105 -5.59 -17.15 -7.58
CA GLY A 105 -4.17 -17.18 -7.86
C GLY A 105 -3.74 -16.10 -8.86
N VAL A 106 -4.56 -15.84 -9.87
CA VAL A 106 -4.34 -14.74 -10.82
C VAL A 106 -4.31 -13.40 -10.09
N THR A 107 -5.27 -13.15 -9.20
CA THR A 107 -5.32 -11.91 -8.43
C THR A 107 -4.12 -11.80 -7.49
N ALA A 108 -3.79 -12.87 -6.76
CA ALA A 108 -2.67 -12.85 -5.82
C ALA A 108 -1.34 -12.55 -6.51
N ILE A 109 -1.09 -13.15 -7.68
CA ILE A 109 0.13 -12.91 -8.45
C ILE A 109 0.15 -11.48 -9.00
N ALA A 110 -0.96 -11.04 -9.61
CA ALA A 110 -1.04 -9.71 -10.21
C ALA A 110 -0.84 -8.60 -9.17
N PHE A 111 -1.52 -8.70 -8.02
CA PHE A 111 -1.35 -7.75 -6.91
C PHE A 111 0.05 -7.79 -6.31
N PHE A 112 0.61 -8.99 -6.09
CA PHE A 112 1.97 -9.11 -5.58
C PHE A 112 2.98 -8.41 -6.49
N LEU A 113 2.88 -8.60 -7.81
CA LEU A 113 3.79 -7.98 -8.77
C LEU A 113 3.55 -6.47 -8.90
N ALA A 114 2.27 -6.03 -8.90
CA ALA A 114 1.93 -4.61 -8.99
C ALA A 114 2.45 -3.81 -7.78
N GLU A 115 2.45 -4.43 -6.57
CA GLU A 115 2.94 -3.82 -5.35
C GLU A 115 4.47 -3.84 -5.21
N MET A 116 5.18 -4.68 -5.98
CA MET A 116 6.64 -4.74 -5.87
C MET A 116 7.29 -3.41 -6.28
N GLY A 117 8.00 -2.79 -5.33
CA GLY A 117 8.68 -1.51 -5.53
C GLY A 117 7.75 -0.31 -5.53
N ASP A 118 6.48 -0.47 -5.15
CA ASP A 118 5.54 0.64 -5.07
C ASP A 118 5.71 1.51 -3.82
N LYS A 119 5.11 2.70 -3.83
CA LYS A 119 5.16 3.68 -2.74
C LYS A 119 4.66 3.13 -1.41
N THR A 120 3.63 2.28 -1.42
CA THR A 120 3.06 1.67 -0.22
C THR A 120 3.95 0.57 0.36
N GLN A 121 4.67 -0.18 -0.48
CA GLN A 121 5.69 -1.10 -0.01
C GLN A 121 6.82 -0.36 0.70
N ILE A 122 7.31 0.75 0.13
CA ILE A 122 8.32 1.59 0.76
C ILE A 122 7.80 2.20 2.06
N ALA A 123 6.58 2.76 2.06
CA ALA A 123 5.96 3.29 3.26
C ALA A 123 5.84 2.22 4.37
N THR A 124 5.46 0.99 4.01
CA THR A 124 5.35 -0.14 4.93
C THR A 124 6.72 -0.52 5.52
N ALA A 125 7.79 -0.53 4.72
CA ALA A 125 9.14 -0.77 5.21
C ALA A 125 9.58 0.31 6.20
N VAL A 126 9.31 1.58 5.88
CA VAL A 126 9.63 2.73 6.74
C VAL A 126 8.83 2.69 8.04
N LEU A 127 7.54 2.33 8.00
CA LEU A 127 6.72 2.13 9.19
C LEU A 127 7.25 0.98 10.04
N GLY A 128 7.66 -0.14 9.43
CA GLY A 128 8.28 -1.28 10.11
C GLY A 128 9.63 -0.94 10.75
N ALA A 129 10.42 -0.03 10.13
CA ALA A 129 11.64 0.48 10.72
C ALA A 129 11.39 1.38 11.93
N ARG A 130 10.25 2.08 11.97
CA ARG A 130 9.97 3.09 13.01
C ARG A 130 9.09 2.60 14.14
N TYR A 131 8.12 1.74 13.88
CA TYR A 131 7.07 1.37 14.83
C TYR A 131 7.11 -0.11 15.21
N GLU A 132 6.70 -0.38 16.45
CA GLU A 132 6.50 -1.71 17.01
C GLU A 132 5.09 -1.87 17.58
N PRO A 133 4.57 -3.09 17.66
CA PRO A 133 5.17 -4.32 17.14
C PRO A 133 4.95 -4.50 15.63
N LEU A 134 5.81 -5.27 14.97
CA LEU A 134 5.77 -5.55 13.52
C LEU A 134 4.38 -5.99 13.03
N TRP A 135 3.72 -6.90 13.77
CA TRP A 135 2.40 -7.40 13.40
C TRP A 135 1.34 -6.28 13.34
N ALA A 136 1.46 -5.24 14.19
CA ALA A 136 0.52 -4.12 14.17
C ALA A 136 0.71 -3.27 12.90
N VAL A 137 1.96 -3.08 12.44
CA VAL A 137 2.26 -2.42 11.18
C VAL A 137 1.70 -3.23 10.02
N VAL A 138 1.99 -4.53 9.94
CA VAL A 138 1.53 -5.42 8.86
C VAL A 138 0.00 -5.50 8.82
N ALA A 139 -0.65 -5.69 9.97
CA ALA A 139 -2.10 -5.74 10.04
C ALA A 139 -2.73 -4.39 9.63
N GLY A 140 -2.15 -3.28 10.09
CA GLY A 140 -2.63 -1.93 9.77
C GLY A 140 -2.48 -1.62 8.28
N THR A 141 -1.31 -1.84 7.69
CA THR A 141 -1.07 -1.60 6.26
C THR A 141 -1.94 -2.51 5.38
N THR A 142 -2.10 -3.78 5.76
CA THR A 142 -2.99 -4.73 5.06
C THR A 142 -4.44 -4.28 5.13
N LEU A 143 -4.91 -3.84 6.30
CA LEU A 143 -6.27 -3.32 6.45
C LEU A 143 -6.45 -2.04 5.61
N GLY A 144 -5.45 -1.16 5.58
CA GLY A 144 -5.47 0.05 4.75
C GLY A 144 -5.66 -0.26 3.27
N MET A 145 -4.91 -1.24 2.74
CA MET A 145 -5.05 -1.75 1.38
C MET A 145 -6.46 -2.29 1.11
N LEU A 146 -6.99 -3.12 2.02
CA LEU A 146 -8.34 -3.67 1.85
C LEU A 146 -9.42 -2.59 1.88
N ILE A 147 -9.28 -1.57 2.73
CA ILE A 147 -10.22 -0.43 2.77
C ILE A 147 -10.26 0.32 1.44
N ALA A 148 -9.12 0.45 0.77
CA ALA A 148 -9.06 1.12 -0.53
C ALA A 148 -9.60 0.24 -1.67
N ASP A 149 -9.20 -1.04 -1.73
CA ASP A 149 -9.43 -1.90 -2.90
C ASP A 149 -10.74 -2.68 -2.85
N VAL A 150 -11.18 -3.13 -1.67
CA VAL A 150 -12.42 -3.94 -1.56
C VAL A 150 -13.65 -3.20 -2.07
N PRO A 151 -13.84 -1.90 -1.79
CA PRO A 151 -14.95 -1.15 -2.39
C PRO A 151 -14.90 -1.14 -3.92
N ALA A 152 -13.73 -1.06 -4.54
CA ALA A 152 -13.58 -1.12 -6.00
C ALA A 152 -13.98 -2.49 -6.56
N VAL A 153 -13.66 -3.58 -5.85
CA VAL A 153 -14.07 -4.94 -6.24
C VAL A 153 -15.59 -5.11 -6.25
N PHE A 154 -16.30 -4.53 -5.27
CA PHE A 154 -17.76 -4.70 -5.14
C PHE A 154 -18.58 -3.64 -5.89
N ALA A 155 -18.10 -2.39 -5.94
CA ALA A 155 -18.85 -1.27 -6.50
C ALA A 155 -18.66 -1.10 -8.02
N GLY A 156 -17.63 -1.70 -8.61
CA GLY A 156 -17.34 -1.51 -10.03
C GLY A 156 -17.16 -0.02 -10.38
N HIS A 157 -17.57 0.38 -11.58
CA HIS A 157 -17.42 1.75 -12.09
C HIS A 157 -18.08 2.85 -11.24
N LEU A 158 -19.12 2.51 -10.46
CA LEU A 158 -19.96 3.51 -9.78
C LEU A 158 -19.26 4.24 -8.62
N ALA A 159 -18.21 3.65 -8.05
CA ALA A 159 -17.49 4.23 -6.90
C ALA A 159 -16.31 5.12 -7.34
N ALA A 160 -15.63 4.77 -8.42
CA ALA A 160 -14.40 5.46 -8.85
C ALA A 160 -14.64 6.93 -9.25
N ASP A 161 -15.77 7.24 -9.90
CA ASP A 161 -16.05 8.57 -10.45
C ASP A 161 -16.39 9.64 -9.41
N ARG A 162 -16.63 9.25 -8.15
CA ARG A 162 -17.09 10.18 -7.09
C ARG A 162 -15.98 10.60 -6.12
N ILE A 163 -14.82 9.98 -6.19
CA ILE A 163 -13.73 10.25 -5.24
C ILE A 163 -12.88 11.41 -5.76
N PRO A 164 -12.67 12.48 -4.96
CA PRO A 164 -11.80 13.60 -5.35
C PRO A 164 -10.32 13.20 -5.22
N LEU A 165 -9.82 12.38 -6.15
CA LEU A 165 -8.47 11.77 -6.11
C LEU A 165 -7.36 12.79 -5.84
N LYS A 166 -7.46 14.01 -6.40
CA LYS A 166 -6.47 15.07 -6.14
C LYS A 166 -6.42 15.45 -4.66
N ALA A 167 -7.58 15.57 -4.00
CA ALA A 167 -7.64 15.93 -2.59
C ALA A 167 -7.10 14.79 -1.71
N VAL A 168 -7.38 13.53 -2.07
CA VAL A 168 -6.87 12.35 -1.35
C VAL A 168 -5.35 12.27 -1.45
N ARG A 169 -4.77 12.46 -2.64
CA ARG A 169 -3.31 12.49 -2.84
C ARG A 169 -2.63 13.60 -2.03
N ILE A 170 -3.24 14.78 -1.99
CA ILE A 170 -2.72 15.89 -1.16
C ILE A 170 -2.78 15.52 0.33
N ALA A 171 -3.89 14.93 0.79
CA ALA A 171 -4.03 14.50 2.18
C ALA A 171 -2.99 13.44 2.56
N ALA A 172 -2.76 12.45 1.69
CA ALA A 172 -1.72 11.44 1.88
C ALA A 172 -0.32 12.07 1.91
N ALA A 173 0.00 12.95 0.96
CA ALA A 173 1.28 13.66 0.92
C ALA A 173 1.53 14.50 2.18
N VAL A 174 0.51 15.22 2.67
CA VAL A 174 0.58 15.99 3.92
C VAL A 174 0.81 15.07 5.12
N LEU A 175 0.13 13.91 5.18
CA LEU A 175 0.34 12.93 6.23
C LEU A 175 1.79 12.42 6.25
N PHE A 176 2.32 11.96 5.11
CA PHE A 176 3.68 11.47 5.02
C PHE A 176 4.72 12.56 5.33
N ALA A 177 4.54 13.78 4.81
CA ALA A 177 5.41 14.90 5.13
C ALA A 177 5.36 15.23 6.64
N GLY A 178 4.17 15.22 7.24
CA GLY A 178 3.99 15.43 8.68
C GLY A 178 4.69 14.35 9.52
N LEU A 179 4.65 13.08 9.09
CA LEU A 179 5.39 11.99 9.73
C LEU A 179 6.91 12.19 9.62
N GLY A 180 7.39 12.61 8.45
CA GLY A 180 8.82 12.95 8.26
C GLY A 180 9.28 14.05 9.21
N ILE A 181 8.52 15.14 9.31
CA ILE A 181 8.80 16.26 10.24
C ILE A 181 8.75 15.76 11.68
N TRP A 182 7.72 15.01 12.06
CA TRP A 182 7.56 14.47 13.40
C TRP A 182 8.78 13.66 13.84
N ILE A 183 9.30 12.82 12.95
CA ILE A 183 10.47 11.97 13.23
C ILE A 183 11.74 12.83 13.37
N LEU A 184 11.91 13.86 12.57
CA LEU A 184 13.06 14.77 12.72
C LEU A 184 13.05 15.56 14.02
N VAL A 185 11.86 15.89 14.54
CA VAL A 185 11.70 16.71 15.74
C VAL A 185 11.72 15.87 17.02
N ARG A 186 11.17 14.67 17.01
CA ARG A 186 10.94 13.84 18.21
C ARG A 186 11.56 12.45 18.15
N GLY A 187 12.22 12.11 17.07
CA GLY A 187 12.86 10.80 16.86
C GLY A 187 14.20 10.64 17.55
#